data_3e5678d48a05097336b7ecdaa26e47b8
#
_entry.id   3e5678d48a05097336b7ecdaa26e47b8
#
_cell.length_a   1.000
_cell.length_b   1.000
_cell.length_c   1.000
_cell.angle_alpha   90.00
_cell.angle_beta   90.00
_cell.angle_gamma   90.00
#
_symmetry.space_group_name_H-M   'P 1'
#
loop_
_entity.id
_entity.type
_entity.pdbx_description
1 polymer ?
#
loop_
_entity_poly.entity_id
_entity_poly.type
_entity_poly.pdbx_seq_one_letter_code
_entity_poly.pdbx_strand_id
1 'polypeptide(L)'
;LITMKRKFTLTFGFIFLFTSLLTPLSSAAAKAGAKCTKVNTTSTVLGFKYTCIKSGKKLIWSKGVAVSPVENLPAATLQGPTSFDDLIQNYQGISYAAWSKSREKILKSTKTDIKLKFVMGPTSQLTYKDPLTAINLVSRLYAGYPYASEIYYMGFNYEDRNWAVDQMESIIPNSGSGWITDVACNTKQTCWGGGAFFNGSDKFLIVLAVGNLDIGHTSGTVEAHEFTHIVQQMSIKKNRPAQAFLYDPWPPTWYWEGQAHFSQHAAIYFESYESYMNARRNTSQDLYRNSAFNSEHIRKYFVFNAPEDWQNNYQRWQQYDLGAMFVEVLTAIKGPDATMQMWKLAKDGIKFEEAFETVY
;
A
#
# COMPACT_ATOMS: atom_id res chain seq x y z
N LEU A 1 33.82 -46.51 -14.12
CA LEU A 1 33.47 -47.78 -14.80
C LEU A 1 32.03 -48.13 -14.47
N ILE A 2 31.27 -48.47 -15.54
CA ILE A 2 30.00 -49.16 -15.65
C ILE A 2 28.72 -48.31 -15.45
N THR A 3 28.23 -47.98 -16.61
CA THR A 3 26.89 -47.57 -17.03
C THR A 3 25.80 -48.54 -16.66
N MET A 4 24.66 -48.09 -16.18
CA MET A 4 23.39 -48.80 -16.43
C MET A 4 22.24 -47.81 -16.62
N LYS A 5 21.79 -47.70 -17.86
CA LYS A 5 20.54 -47.07 -18.27
C LYS A 5 19.37 -47.99 -17.89
N ARG A 6 18.34 -47.49 -17.22
CA ARG A 6 17.01 -48.12 -17.26
C ARG A 6 15.98 -47.07 -17.67
N LYS A 7 15.45 -47.26 -18.85
CA LYS A 7 14.24 -46.64 -19.36
C LYS A 7 13.04 -47.26 -18.65
N PHE A 8 12.18 -46.43 -18.08
CA PHE A 8 10.82 -46.83 -17.76
C PHE A 8 9.86 -45.86 -18.48
N THR A 9 9.18 -46.42 -19.46
CA THR A 9 8.08 -45.78 -20.19
C THR A 9 6.81 -46.14 -19.43
N LEU A 10 6.17 -45.18 -18.82
CA LEU A 10 4.78 -45.32 -18.33
C LEU A 10 3.90 -44.33 -19.05
N THR A 11 3.11 -44.89 -19.96
CA THR A 11 2.03 -44.21 -20.68
C THR A 11 0.84 -44.06 -19.70
N PHE A 12 0.56 -42.85 -19.25
CA PHE A 12 -0.69 -42.54 -18.57
C PHE A 12 -1.55 -41.68 -19.50
N GLY A 13 -2.65 -42.28 -19.96
CA GLY A 13 -3.69 -41.57 -20.69
C GLY A 13 -4.42 -40.61 -19.73
N PHE A 14 -4.34 -39.32 -20.00
CA PHE A 14 -5.14 -38.30 -19.35
C PHE A 14 -6.39 -38.01 -20.17
N ILE A 15 -7.52 -38.42 -19.62
CA ILE A 15 -8.86 -37.99 -20.07
C ILE A 15 -9.02 -36.53 -19.66
N PHE A 16 -9.01 -35.62 -20.65
CA PHE A 16 -9.37 -34.22 -20.43
C PHE A 16 -10.89 -34.10 -20.29
N LEU A 17 -11.35 -33.95 -19.04
CA LEU A 17 -12.68 -33.38 -18.78
C LEU A 17 -12.56 -31.85 -18.95
N PHE A 18 -13.15 -31.34 -20.03
CA PHE A 18 -13.39 -29.91 -20.19
C PHE A 18 -14.46 -29.46 -19.18
N THR A 19 -14.04 -28.99 -18.02
CA THR A 19 -14.86 -28.12 -17.20
C THR A 19 -14.68 -26.69 -17.71
N SER A 20 -15.69 -26.17 -18.37
CA SER A 20 -15.78 -24.75 -18.73
C SER A 20 -15.81 -23.92 -17.46
N LEU A 21 -14.65 -23.39 -17.08
CA LEU A 21 -14.53 -22.33 -16.09
C LEU A 21 -15.16 -21.06 -16.68
N LEU A 22 -16.38 -20.78 -16.25
CA LEU A 22 -16.97 -19.45 -16.38
C LEU A 22 -16.10 -18.48 -15.58
N THR A 23 -15.22 -17.77 -16.27
CA THR A 23 -14.53 -16.60 -15.70
C THR A 23 -15.60 -15.58 -15.30
N PRO A 24 -15.63 -15.09 -14.05
CA PRO A 24 -16.50 -13.97 -13.73
C PRO A 24 -16.02 -12.77 -14.54
N LEU A 25 -16.90 -12.23 -15.37
CA LEU A 25 -16.70 -10.93 -16.02
C LEU A 25 -16.41 -9.91 -14.91
N SER A 26 -15.22 -9.32 -14.97
CA SER A 26 -14.86 -8.16 -14.15
C SER A 26 -15.95 -7.10 -14.31
N SER A 27 -16.82 -6.99 -13.32
CA SER A 27 -17.83 -5.95 -13.25
C SER A 27 -17.10 -4.63 -12.98
N ALA A 28 -17.12 -3.71 -13.94
CA ALA A 28 -16.64 -2.36 -13.71
C ALA A 28 -17.32 -1.80 -12.45
N ALA A 29 -16.52 -1.17 -11.57
CA ALA A 29 -17.00 -0.60 -10.32
C ALA A 29 -18.22 0.32 -10.57
N ALA A 30 -19.27 0.18 -9.75
CA ALA A 30 -20.49 0.95 -9.91
C ALA A 30 -20.21 2.46 -9.77
N LYS A 31 -20.56 3.24 -10.81
CA LYS A 31 -20.45 4.69 -10.85
C LYS A 31 -21.77 5.27 -11.35
N ALA A 32 -22.24 6.34 -10.73
CA ALA A 32 -23.49 7.02 -11.15
C ALA A 32 -23.54 7.26 -12.66
N GLY A 33 -24.62 6.82 -13.30
CA GLY A 33 -24.81 6.94 -14.75
C GLY A 33 -24.10 5.89 -15.60
N ALA A 34 -23.18 5.10 -15.05
CA ALA A 34 -22.53 4.00 -15.78
C ALA A 34 -23.51 2.86 -16.05
N LYS A 35 -23.27 2.07 -17.11
CA LYS A 35 -24.08 0.91 -17.48
C LYS A 35 -24.10 -0.15 -16.37
N CYS A 36 -25.26 -0.71 -16.10
CA CYS A 36 -25.43 -1.91 -15.28
C CYS A 36 -26.22 -2.98 -16.07
N THR A 37 -26.26 -4.20 -15.54
CA THR A 37 -26.77 -5.35 -16.32
C THR A 37 -28.12 -5.86 -15.88
N LYS A 38 -28.54 -5.63 -14.63
CA LYS A 38 -29.76 -6.16 -14.08
C LYS A 38 -30.44 -5.16 -13.15
N VAL A 39 -31.70 -4.80 -13.42
CA VAL A 39 -32.49 -3.89 -12.58
C VAL A 39 -32.52 -4.38 -11.13
N ASN A 40 -32.50 -3.44 -10.19
CA ASN A 40 -32.53 -3.66 -8.74
C ASN A 40 -31.31 -4.37 -8.17
N THR A 41 -30.29 -4.68 -8.96
CA THR A 41 -28.99 -5.05 -8.36
C THR A 41 -28.37 -3.84 -7.66
N THR A 42 -27.72 -4.08 -6.54
CA THR A 42 -27.02 -3.05 -5.77
C THR A 42 -25.52 -3.31 -5.77
N SER A 43 -24.74 -2.25 -5.71
CA SER A 43 -23.29 -2.29 -5.53
C SER A 43 -22.90 -1.19 -4.58
N THR A 44 -22.06 -1.49 -3.59
CA THR A 44 -21.53 -0.50 -2.67
C THR A 44 -20.08 -0.21 -3.04
N VAL A 45 -19.80 1.05 -3.33
CA VAL A 45 -18.45 1.52 -3.69
C VAL A 45 -18.18 2.80 -2.93
N LEU A 46 -17.07 2.83 -2.19
CA LEU A 46 -16.61 4.01 -1.42
C LEU A 46 -17.67 4.59 -0.47
N GLY A 47 -18.42 3.73 0.22
CA GLY A 47 -19.47 4.17 1.15
C GLY A 47 -20.75 4.69 0.49
N PHE A 48 -20.92 4.49 -0.83
CA PHE A 48 -22.14 4.81 -1.55
C PHE A 48 -22.77 3.55 -2.12
N LYS A 49 -24.05 3.33 -1.82
CA LYS A 49 -24.86 2.27 -2.41
C LYS A 49 -25.48 2.76 -3.71
N TYR A 50 -25.15 2.08 -4.78
CA TYR A 50 -25.73 2.30 -6.10
C TYR A 50 -26.76 1.21 -6.39
N THR A 51 -27.87 1.59 -6.98
CA THR A 51 -28.89 0.65 -7.46
C THR A 51 -28.99 0.73 -8.96
N CYS A 52 -29.00 -0.42 -9.63
CA CYS A 52 -29.22 -0.46 -11.07
C CYS A 52 -30.68 -0.11 -11.38
N ILE A 53 -30.91 0.99 -12.07
CA ILE A 53 -32.24 1.50 -12.41
C ILE A 53 -32.45 1.58 -13.93
N LYS A 54 -33.71 1.54 -14.36
CA LYS A 54 -34.07 1.78 -15.75
C LYS A 54 -34.19 3.27 -15.98
N SER A 55 -33.43 3.79 -16.93
CA SER A 55 -33.47 5.19 -17.38
C SER A 55 -33.75 5.21 -18.89
N GLY A 56 -34.99 5.42 -19.27
CA GLY A 56 -35.46 5.25 -20.66
C GLY A 56 -35.26 3.81 -21.15
N LYS A 57 -34.50 3.65 -22.24
CA LYS A 57 -34.17 2.32 -22.81
C LYS A 57 -32.86 1.71 -22.25
N LYS A 58 -32.23 2.33 -21.27
CA LYS A 58 -30.91 1.91 -20.73
C LYS A 58 -31.04 1.49 -19.26
N LEU A 59 -30.16 0.58 -18.83
CA LEU A 59 -29.91 0.28 -17.43
C LEU A 59 -28.64 1.01 -16.97
N ILE A 60 -28.78 1.80 -15.92
CA ILE A 60 -27.69 2.61 -15.39
C ILE A 60 -27.66 2.54 -13.86
N TRP A 61 -26.49 2.72 -13.26
CA TRP A 61 -26.35 2.91 -11.83
C TRP A 61 -26.97 4.24 -11.39
N SER A 62 -27.77 4.23 -10.34
CA SER A 62 -28.38 5.41 -9.72
C SER A 62 -27.31 6.38 -9.22
N LYS A 63 -27.72 7.60 -8.84
CA LYS A 63 -26.90 8.47 -7.99
C LYS A 63 -26.71 7.73 -6.66
N GLY A 64 -25.45 7.45 -6.30
CA GLY A 64 -25.14 6.74 -5.07
C GLY A 64 -25.79 7.38 -3.84
N VAL A 65 -26.35 6.57 -2.98
CA VAL A 65 -26.87 6.98 -1.67
C VAL A 65 -25.78 6.65 -0.64
N ALA A 66 -25.37 7.63 0.16
CA ALA A 66 -24.43 7.37 1.25
C ALA A 66 -25.01 6.30 2.17
N VAL A 67 -24.27 5.22 2.37
CA VAL A 67 -24.63 4.17 3.34
C VAL A 67 -23.96 4.54 4.63
N SER A 68 -24.73 4.71 5.69
CA SER A 68 -24.15 4.83 7.01
C SER A 68 -23.32 3.59 7.30
N PRO A 69 -22.06 3.77 7.73
CA PRO A 69 -21.10 2.67 7.87
C PRO A 69 -21.43 1.65 8.97
N VAL A 70 -22.57 1.77 9.59
CA VAL A 70 -22.93 1.06 10.84
C VAL A 70 -23.42 -0.37 10.62
N GLU A 71 -23.75 -0.77 9.38
CA GLU A 71 -24.59 -1.96 9.20
C GLU A 71 -23.90 -3.32 9.24
N ASN A 72 -22.59 -3.46 9.20
CA ASN A 72 -21.95 -4.80 9.30
C ASN A 72 -20.51 -4.75 9.84
N LEU A 73 -20.26 -3.96 10.87
CA LEU A 73 -19.01 -4.14 11.61
C LEU A 73 -19.11 -5.44 12.42
N PRO A 74 -18.15 -6.38 12.29
CA PRO A 74 -18.07 -7.44 13.27
C PRO A 74 -17.99 -6.79 14.66
N ALA A 75 -18.80 -7.26 15.60
CA ALA A 75 -18.68 -6.81 16.97
C ALA A 75 -17.21 -6.94 17.38
N ALA A 76 -16.64 -5.89 17.96
CA ALA A 76 -15.32 -5.99 18.56
C ALA A 76 -15.41 -7.02 19.68
N THR A 77 -15.03 -8.25 19.38
CA THR A 77 -15.02 -9.33 20.37
C THR A 77 -13.91 -9.14 21.38
N LEU A 78 -12.92 -8.28 21.04
CA LEU A 78 -11.72 -8.08 21.82
C LEU A 78 -11.40 -6.57 21.88
N GLN A 79 -11.16 -6.07 23.08
CA GLN A 79 -10.69 -4.71 23.30
C GLN A 79 -9.26 -4.58 22.77
N GLY A 80 -8.99 -3.51 22.01
CA GLY A 80 -7.63 -3.13 21.64
C GLY A 80 -6.90 -2.41 22.77
N PRO A 81 -5.55 -2.35 22.71
CA PRO A 81 -4.77 -1.65 23.70
C PRO A 81 -5.03 -0.15 23.65
N THR A 82 -4.93 0.50 24.81
CA THR A 82 -5.06 1.96 25.00
C THR A 82 -3.73 2.62 25.33
N SER A 83 -2.74 1.83 25.76
CA SER A 83 -1.38 2.23 26.07
C SER A 83 -0.44 1.03 25.92
N PHE A 84 0.86 1.23 26.13
CA PHE A 84 1.82 0.12 26.21
C PHE A 84 1.64 -0.71 27.48
N ASP A 85 1.08 -0.13 28.56
CA ASP A 85 0.89 -0.83 29.84
C ASP A 85 -0.15 -1.95 29.74
N ASP A 86 -1.17 -1.77 28.90
CA ASP A 86 -2.23 -2.76 28.71
C ASP A 86 -2.08 -3.62 27.44
N LEU A 87 -0.95 -3.45 26.71
CA LEU A 87 -0.69 -4.07 25.44
C LEU A 87 -0.76 -5.61 25.51
N ILE A 88 -0.11 -6.19 26.52
CA ILE A 88 -0.06 -7.67 26.69
C ILE A 88 -1.45 -8.24 26.98
N GLN A 89 -2.28 -7.53 27.70
CA GLN A 89 -3.64 -7.98 28.03
C GLN A 89 -4.57 -7.88 26.81
N ASN A 90 -4.36 -6.90 25.94
CA ASN A 90 -5.26 -6.56 24.85
C ASN A 90 -4.67 -6.82 23.44
N TYR A 91 -3.55 -7.61 23.35
CA TYR A 91 -2.85 -7.82 22.07
C TYR A 91 -3.73 -8.40 20.96
N GLN A 92 -4.71 -9.24 21.30
CA GLN A 92 -5.62 -9.84 20.32
C GLN A 92 -6.53 -8.81 19.65
N GLY A 93 -6.77 -7.67 20.29
CA GLY A 93 -7.59 -6.59 19.76
C GLY A 93 -6.82 -5.58 18.88
N ILE A 94 -5.49 -5.70 18.75
CA ILE A 94 -4.64 -4.73 18.06
C ILE A 94 -5.12 -4.47 16.64
N SER A 95 -5.22 -5.52 15.83
CA SER A 95 -5.56 -5.38 14.41
C SER A 95 -6.94 -4.79 14.17
N TYR A 96 -7.92 -5.18 15.00
CA TYR A 96 -9.26 -4.61 14.91
C TYR A 96 -9.28 -3.13 15.32
N ALA A 97 -8.62 -2.77 16.40
CA ALA A 97 -8.56 -1.39 16.88
C ALA A 97 -7.86 -0.46 15.87
N ALA A 98 -6.74 -0.92 15.29
CA ALA A 98 -6.00 -0.17 14.28
C ALA A 98 -6.83 0.03 13.01
N TRP A 99 -7.44 -1.04 12.49
CA TRP A 99 -8.32 -0.98 11.33
C TRP A 99 -9.54 -0.09 11.59
N SER A 100 -10.21 -0.24 12.72
CA SER A 100 -11.41 0.52 13.06
C SER A 100 -11.12 2.02 13.18
N LYS A 101 -10.03 2.42 13.86
CA LYS A 101 -9.61 3.83 13.97
C LYS A 101 -9.23 4.42 12.60
N SER A 102 -8.53 3.65 11.77
CA SER A 102 -8.17 4.06 10.40
C SER A 102 -9.42 4.23 9.53
N ARG A 103 -10.34 3.28 9.59
CA ARG A 103 -11.63 3.33 8.89
C ARG A 103 -12.45 4.55 9.31
N GLU A 104 -12.57 4.78 10.60
CA GLU A 104 -13.29 5.93 11.14
C GLU A 104 -12.70 7.25 10.63
N LYS A 105 -11.37 7.37 10.60
CA LYS A 105 -10.68 8.54 10.06
C LYS A 105 -10.99 8.74 8.58
N ILE A 106 -10.91 7.68 7.76
CA ILE A 106 -11.23 7.73 6.33
C ILE A 106 -12.69 8.17 6.12
N LEU A 107 -13.63 7.61 6.87
CA LEU A 107 -15.05 7.90 6.70
C LEU A 107 -15.44 9.33 7.12
N LYS A 108 -14.79 9.86 8.17
CA LYS A 108 -15.01 11.23 8.64
C LYS A 108 -14.33 12.30 7.78
N SER A 109 -13.34 11.91 6.98
CA SER A 109 -12.55 12.82 6.17
C SER A 109 -13.16 13.04 4.80
N THR A 110 -13.06 14.26 4.27
CA THR A 110 -13.50 14.60 2.92
C THR A 110 -12.46 14.16 1.88
N LYS A 111 -12.92 13.89 0.67
CA LYS A 111 -12.05 13.64 -0.49
C LYS A 111 -11.22 14.88 -0.79
N THR A 112 -9.94 14.69 -1.09
CA THR A 112 -9.02 15.74 -1.49
C THR A 112 -9.04 15.97 -3.00
N ASP A 113 -8.71 17.18 -3.44
CA ASP A 113 -8.58 17.52 -4.86
C ASP A 113 -7.12 17.29 -5.32
N ILE A 114 -6.78 16.02 -5.54
CA ILE A 114 -5.46 15.60 -6.04
C ILE A 114 -5.56 15.37 -7.55
N LYS A 115 -4.61 15.92 -8.30
CA LYS A 115 -4.49 15.77 -9.75
C LYS A 115 -3.32 14.86 -10.09
N LEU A 116 -3.60 13.84 -10.91
CA LEU A 116 -2.55 12.97 -11.44
C LEU A 116 -2.21 13.38 -12.88
N LYS A 117 -0.92 13.60 -13.12
CA LYS A 117 -0.34 13.74 -14.45
C LYS A 117 0.24 12.41 -14.88
N PHE A 118 -0.48 11.67 -15.71
CA PHE A 118 -0.04 10.38 -16.20
C PHE A 118 1.07 10.51 -17.22
N VAL A 119 2.15 9.74 -17.00
CA VAL A 119 3.29 9.57 -17.88
C VAL A 119 3.47 8.07 -18.10
N MET A 120 2.92 7.57 -19.20
CA MET A 120 2.88 6.14 -19.48
C MET A 120 3.90 5.75 -20.53
N GLY A 121 4.61 4.66 -20.30
CA GLY A 121 5.51 4.07 -21.29
C GLY A 121 4.76 3.72 -22.58
N PRO A 122 5.43 3.83 -23.75
CA PRO A 122 4.79 3.63 -25.06
C PRO A 122 4.05 2.31 -25.21
N THR A 123 4.51 1.26 -24.52
CA THR A 123 3.90 -0.09 -24.56
C THR A 123 3.22 -0.47 -23.22
N SER A 124 3.18 0.46 -22.27
CA SER A 124 2.72 0.22 -20.92
C SER A 124 1.25 0.57 -20.71
N GLN A 125 0.59 -0.19 -19.86
CA GLN A 125 -0.79 0.07 -19.45
C GLN A 125 -0.91 -0.06 -17.93
N LEU A 126 -1.79 0.76 -17.32
CA LEU A 126 -2.10 0.66 -15.90
C LEU A 126 -2.57 -0.75 -15.55
N THR A 127 -1.95 -1.35 -14.55
CA THR A 127 -2.41 -2.59 -13.93
C THR A 127 -3.62 -2.31 -13.04
N TYR A 128 -3.47 -1.42 -12.07
CA TYR A 128 -4.61 -0.89 -11.32
C TYR A 128 -5.23 0.31 -12.08
N LYS A 129 -6.53 0.22 -12.34
CA LYS A 129 -7.20 1.15 -13.27
C LYS A 129 -7.65 2.47 -12.64
N ASP A 130 -7.63 2.59 -11.32
CA ASP A 130 -8.08 3.79 -10.61
C ASP A 130 -7.09 4.23 -9.50
N PRO A 131 -5.84 4.60 -9.87
CA PRO A 131 -4.83 5.01 -8.90
C PRO A 131 -5.26 6.20 -8.05
N LEU A 132 -6.09 7.10 -8.60
CA LEU A 132 -6.59 8.24 -7.87
C LEU A 132 -7.47 7.85 -6.67
N THR A 133 -8.22 6.76 -6.77
CA THR A 133 -9.01 6.25 -5.63
C THR A 133 -8.10 5.77 -4.50
N ALA A 134 -7.05 5.00 -4.78
CA ALA A 134 -6.10 4.54 -3.76
C ALA A 134 -5.41 5.73 -3.06
N ILE A 135 -4.94 6.71 -3.84
CA ILE A 135 -4.31 7.93 -3.36
C ILE A 135 -5.27 8.74 -2.47
N ASN A 136 -6.53 8.91 -2.88
CA ASN A 136 -7.53 9.63 -2.10
C ASN A 136 -7.86 8.93 -0.77
N LEU A 137 -7.82 7.60 -0.71
CA LEU A 137 -8.04 6.88 0.55
C LEU A 137 -6.95 7.17 1.56
N VAL A 138 -5.68 7.19 1.14
CA VAL A 138 -4.57 7.57 2.03
C VAL A 138 -4.62 9.04 2.41
N SER A 139 -4.99 9.95 1.49
CA SER A 139 -5.15 11.36 1.83
C SER A 139 -6.25 11.60 2.87
N ARG A 140 -7.27 10.77 2.89
CA ARG A 140 -8.33 10.79 3.91
C ARG A 140 -7.86 10.16 5.23
N LEU A 141 -7.08 9.07 5.16
CA LEU A 141 -6.46 8.46 6.34
C LEU A 141 -5.58 9.47 7.08
N TYR A 142 -4.88 10.33 6.36
CA TYR A 142 -4.00 11.37 6.90
C TYR A 142 -4.55 12.79 6.71
N ALA A 143 -5.86 12.94 6.70
CA ALA A 143 -6.49 14.25 6.59
C ALA A 143 -6.06 15.18 7.73
N GLY A 144 -5.64 16.38 7.36
CA GLY A 144 -5.05 17.37 8.27
C GLY A 144 -3.53 17.46 8.19
N TYR A 145 -2.88 16.53 7.47
CA TYR A 145 -1.46 16.59 7.15
C TYR A 145 -1.23 17.09 5.71
N PRO A 146 -0.07 17.71 5.43
CA PRO A 146 0.22 18.22 4.11
C PRO A 146 0.34 17.07 3.09
N TYR A 147 -0.15 17.32 1.89
CA TYR A 147 -0.05 16.43 0.74
C TYR A 147 0.20 17.23 -0.55
N ALA A 148 0.72 16.58 -1.57
CA ALA A 148 0.88 17.18 -2.89
C ALA A 148 -0.46 17.21 -3.63
N SER A 149 -0.89 18.39 -4.08
CA SER A 149 -2.14 18.55 -4.85
C SER A 149 -1.98 18.15 -6.34
N GLU A 150 -0.76 18.03 -6.82
CA GLU A 150 -0.43 17.56 -8.17
C GLU A 150 0.73 16.57 -8.10
N ILE A 151 0.58 15.42 -8.75
CA ILE A 151 1.54 14.31 -8.72
C ILE A 151 1.72 13.79 -10.13
N TYR A 152 2.96 13.60 -10.55
CA TYR A 152 3.27 12.80 -11.72
C TYR A 152 3.14 11.33 -11.36
N TYR A 153 2.38 10.60 -12.15
CA TYR A 153 2.22 9.16 -12.02
C TYR A 153 2.81 8.49 -13.26
N MET A 154 3.96 7.87 -13.11
CA MET A 154 4.67 7.22 -14.20
C MET A 154 4.52 5.70 -14.10
N GLY A 155 3.98 5.10 -15.17
CA GLY A 155 3.84 3.65 -15.32
C GLY A 155 4.70 3.14 -16.47
N PHE A 156 5.50 2.08 -16.24
CA PHE A 156 6.35 1.49 -17.25
C PHE A 156 6.41 -0.04 -17.10
N ASN A 157 6.56 -0.76 -18.20
CA ASN A 157 6.86 -2.19 -18.20
C ASN A 157 8.36 -2.42 -18.48
N TYR A 158 8.78 -3.68 -18.53
CA TYR A 158 10.18 -4.03 -18.76
C TYR A 158 10.73 -3.46 -20.09
N GLU A 159 9.94 -3.47 -21.14
CA GLU A 159 10.32 -2.97 -22.46
C GLU A 159 10.53 -1.44 -22.45
N ASP A 160 9.79 -0.73 -21.62
CA ASP A 160 9.83 0.73 -21.52
C ASP A 160 10.78 1.25 -20.42
N ARG A 161 11.54 0.39 -19.71
CA ARG A 161 12.33 0.81 -18.53
C ARG A 161 13.39 1.88 -18.83
N ASN A 162 14.05 1.82 -20.01
CA ASN A 162 15.03 2.84 -20.39
C ASN A 162 14.35 4.18 -20.69
N TRP A 163 13.21 4.15 -21.37
CA TRP A 163 12.38 5.33 -21.56
C TRP A 163 11.95 5.92 -20.21
N ALA A 164 11.62 5.08 -19.21
CA ALA A 164 11.23 5.53 -17.89
C ALA A 164 12.40 6.24 -17.15
N VAL A 165 13.64 5.78 -17.32
CA VAL A 165 14.83 6.48 -16.80
C VAL A 165 14.92 7.89 -17.37
N ASP A 166 14.78 8.05 -18.70
CA ASP A 166 14.85 9.37 -19.36
C ASP A 166 13.71 10.29 -18.92
N GLN A 167 12.49 9.75 -18.76
CA GLN A 167 11.34 10.51 -18.28
C GLN A 167 11.48 10.94 -16.83
N MET A 168 11.94 10.05 -15.96
CA MET A 168 12.18 10.36 -14.55
C MET A 168 13.21 11.49 -14.43
N GLU A 169 14.31 11.41 -15.16
CA GLU A 169 15.35 12.46 -15.15
C GLU A 169 14.83 13.79 -15.70
N SER A 170 13.95 13.77 -16.69
CA SER A 170 13.30 14.96 -17.22
C SER A 170 12.32 15.62 -16.23
N ILE A 171 11.57 14.82 -15.46
CA ILE A 171 10.59 15.33 -14.51
C ILE A 171 11.30 15.79 -13.22
N ILE A 172 12.21 14.99 -12.70
CA ILE A 172 12.97 15.23 -11.47
C ILE A 172 14.47 14.98 -11.74
N PRO A 173 15.21 15.97 -12.22
CA PRO A 173 16.65 15.84 -12.47
C PRO A 173 17.43 15.42 -11.23
N ASN A 174 18.44 14.60 -11.40
CA ASN A 174 19.30 14.07 -10.34
C ASN A 174 18.56 13.27 -9.26
N SER A 175 17.47 12.63 -9.61
CA SER A 175 16.62 11.86 -8.69
C SER A 175 17.08 10.42 -8.46
N GLY A 176 18.21 10.01 -9.10
CA GLY A 176 18.67 8.62 -9.03
C GLY A 176 17.88 7.68 -9.96
N SER A 177 17.55 8.15 -11.16
CA SER A 177 16.74 7.44 -12.16
C SER A 177 17.29 6.05 -12.54
N GLY A 178 18.61 5.80 -12.36
CA GLY A 178 19.22 4.47 -12.51
C GLY A 178 18.60 3.40 -11.60
N TRP A 179 17.95 3.79 -10.50
CA TRP A 179 17.20 2.88 -9.65
C TRP A 179 16.16 2.04 -10.44
N ILE A 180 15.59 2.60 -11.50
CA ILE A 180 14.61 1.90 -12.36
C ILE A 180 15.23 0.64 -12.95
N THR A 181 16.41 0.74 -13.58
CA THR A 181 17.08 -0.38 -14.23
C THR A 181 17.86 -1.27 -13.27
N ASP A 182 18.37 -0.72 -12.20
CA ASP A 182 19.27 -1.43 -11.28
C ASP A 182 18.50 -2.18 -10.18
N VAL A 183 17.32 -1.67 -9.77
CA VAL A 183 16.54 -2.21 -8.65
C VAL A 183 15.11 -2.54 -9.03
N ALA A 184 14.34 -1.59 -9.58
CA ALA A 184 12.89 -1.74 -9.75
C ALA A 184 12.54 -2.70 -10.89
N CYS A 185 13.36 -2.75 -11.95
CA CYS A 185 13.08 -3.49 -13.18
C CYS A 185 14.36 -3.93 -13.87
N ASN A 186 15.27 -4.60 -13.15
CA ASN A 186 16.55 -5.01 -13.70
C ASN A 186 16.41 -6.19 -14.69
N THR A 187 15.47 -7.07 -14.48
CA THR A 187 15.10 -8.16 -15.41
C THR A 187 13.59 -8.17 -15.64
N LYS A 188 13.14 -8.86 -16.68
CA LYS A 188 11.70 -9.01 -16.97
C LYS A 188 10.95 -9.70 -15.83
N GLN A 189 11.60 -10.64 -15.15
CA GLN A 189 11.02 -11.43 -14.06
C GLN A 189 10.97 -10.64 -12.74
N THR A 190 11.82 -9.62 -12.59
CA THR A 190 11.92 -8.79 -11.37
C THR A 190 11.46 -7.36 -11.61
N CYS A 191 10.69 -7.11 -12.67
CA CYS A 191 10.12 -5.79 -13.00
C CYS A 191 8.80 -5.58 -12.25
N TRP A 192 8.89 -5.21 -10.98
CA TRP A 192 7.75 -5.02 -10.08
C TRP A 192 7.93 -3.88 -9.07
N GLY A 193 9.00 -3.09 -9.21
CA GLY A 193 9.31 -2.03 -8.26
C GLY A 193 8.35 -0.86 -8.33
N GLY A 194 8.12 -0.22 -7.19
CA GLY A 194 7.47 1.07 -7.03
C GLY A 194 8.35 2.02 -6.25
N GLY A 195 8.11 3.32 -6.38
CA GLY A 195 8.85 4.32 -5.62
C GLY A 195 8.20 5.70 -5.71
N ALA A 196 8.32 6.47 -4.62
CA ALA A 196 7.94 7.86 -4.54
C ALA A 196 9.17 8.76 -4.51
N PHE A 197 9.22 9.74 -5.40
CA PHE A 197 10.38 10.60 -5.59
C PHE A 197 10.03 12.08 -5.47
N PHE A 198 11.00 12.83 -4.97
CA PHE A 198 10.88 14.25 -4.71
C PHE A 198 12.28 14.90 -4.77
N ASN A 199 12.41 16.04 -5.42
CA ASN A 199 13.70 16.72 -5.60
C ASN A 199 13.87 18.00 -4.77
N GLY A 200 13.10 18.17 -3.70
CA GLY A 200 13.11 19.41 -2.91
C GLY A 200 12.30 20.54 -3.50
N SER A 201 11.84 20.44 -4.76
CA SER A 201 10.90 21.36 -5.41
C SER A 201 9.44 20.96 -5.11
N ASP A 202 8.49 21.50 -5.87
CA ASP A 202 7.07 21.15 -5.74
C ASP A 202 6.64 19.97 -6.62
N LYS A 203 7.60 19.25 -7.23
CA LYS A 203 7.31 18.08 -8.05
C LYS A 203 7.43 16.80 -7.24
N PHE A 204 6.35 16.03 -7.25
CA PHE A 204 6.26 14.69 -6.70
C PHE A 204 5.98 13.70 -7.82
N LEU A 205 6.63 12.55 -7.76
CA LEU A 205 6.54 11.51 -8.77
C LEU A 205 6.36 10.16 -8.10
N ILE A 206 5.29 9.46 -8.47
CA ILE A 206 5.12 8.03 -8.22
C ILE A 206 5.57 7.29 -9.48
N VAL A 207 6.51 6.36 -9.32
CA VAL A 207 7.04 5.53 -10.41
C VAL A 207 6.68 4.08 -10.12
N LEU A 208 5.97 3.42 -11.04
CA LEU A 208 5.56 2.04 -10.87
C LEU A 208 5.88 1.19 -12.09
N ALA A 209 6.49 0.05 -11.85
CA ALA A 209 6.54 -1.02 -12.84
C ALA A 209 5.15 -1.64 -12.98
N VAL A 210 4.55 -1.52 -14.17
CA VAL A 210 3.21 -2.04 -14.48
C VAL A 210 3.28 -3.34 -15.28
N GLY A 211 2.17 -4.07 -15.31
CA GLY A 211 2.09 -5.36 -16.03
C GLY A 211 2.27 -6.58 -15.12
N ASN A 212 2.65 -6.38 -13.86
CA ASN A 212 2.59 -7.43 -12.86
C ASN A 212 1.14 -7.62 -12.39
N LEU A 213 0.69 -8.88 -12.33
CA LEU A 213 -0.68 -9.25 -11.98
C LEU A 213 -0.83 -9.74 -10.53
N ASP A 214 0.15 -9.53 -9.68
CA ASP A 214 0.01 -9.81 -8.25
C ASP A 214 -1.01 -8.89 -7.57
N ILE A 215 -1.42 -9.26 -6.38
CA ILE A 215 -2.45 -8.54 -5.64
C ILE A 215 -2.02 -7.10 -5.31
N GLY A 216 -0.73 -6.85 -5.06
CA GLY A 216 -0.20 -5.53 -4.77
C GLY A 216 -0.44 -4.55 -5.91
N HIS A 217 -0.12 -4.98 -7.13
CA HIS A 217 -0.25 -4.17 -8.34
C HIS A 217 -1.67 -4.09 -8.91
N THR A 218 -2.56 -5.00 -8.53
CA THR A 218 -3.95 -5.03 -9.05
C THR A 218 -4.97 -4.42 -8.11
N SER A 219 -4.63 -4.22 -6.84
CA SER A 219 -5.56 -3.74 -5.79
C SER A 219 -5.47 -2.25 -5.50
N GLY A 220 -4.41 -1.56 -5.92
CA GLY A 220 -4.11 -0.17 -5.56
C GLY A 220 -3.27 -0.04 -4.28
N THR A 221 -2.81 -1.15 -3.70
CA THR A 221 -1.99 -1.09 -2.48
C THR A 221 -0.63 -0.47 -2.73
N VAL A 222 -0.01 -0.69 -3.89
CA VAL A 222 1.28 -0.06 -4.23
C VAL A 222 1.11 1.46 -4.38
N GLU A 223 0.06 1.92 -5.03
CA GLU A 223 -0.26 3.36 -5.14
C GLU A 223 -0.49 4.00 -3.76
N ALA A 224 -1.18 3.31 -2.88
CA ALA A 224 -1.42 3.76 -1.51
C ALA A 224 -0.12 3.81 -0.70
N HIS A 225 0.77 2.83 -0.89
CA HIS A 225 2.11 2.79 -0.29
C HIS A 225 2.94 4.00 -0.70
N GLU A 226 3.12 4.18 -1.99
CA GLU A 226 3.96 5.26 -2.53
C GLU A 226 3.39 6.65 -2.22
N PHE A 227 2.08 6.80 -2.21
CA PHE A 227 1.49 8.07 -1.80
C PHE A 227 1.66 8.35 -0.31
N THR A 228 1.73 7.33 0.54
CA THR A 228 2.07 7.52 1.97
C THR A 228 3.44 8.16 2.11
N HIS A 229 4.43 7.74 1.32
CA HIS A 229 5.75 8.37 1.30
C HIS A 229 5.70 9.85 0.90
N ILE A 230 4.81 10.23 -0.02
CA ILE A 230 4.62 11.65 -0.37
C ILE A 230 4.10 12.45 0.84
N VAL A 231 3.13 11.92 1.59
CA VAL A 231 2.60 12.58 2.80
C VAL A 231 3.69 12.71 3.88
N GLN A 232 4.50 11.67 4.07
CA GLN A 232 5.65 11.68 4.98
C GLN A 232 6.65 12.78 4.59
N GLN A 233 7.06 12.78 3.32
CA GLN A 233 8.01 13.76 2.78
C GLN A 233 7.49 15.20 2.90
N MET A 234 6.23 15.44 2.58
CA MET A 234 5.59 16.75 2.74
C MET A 234 5.56 17.21 4.20
N SER A 235 5.40 16.28 5.13
CA SER A 235 5.35 16.59 6.55
C SER A 235 6.68 17.06 7.13
N ILE A 236 7.83 16.71 6.49
CA ILE A 236 9.18 17.11 6.93
C ILE A 236 9.90 18.07 5.98
N LYS A 237 9.31 18.38 4.83
CA LYS A 237 9.92 19.13 3.70
C LYS A 237 10.63 20.43 4.10
N LYS A 238 10.15 21.15 5.11
CA LYS A 238 10.57 22.54 5.37
C LYS A 238 12.05 22.70 5.77
N ASN A 239 12.63 21.68 6.41
CA ASN A 239 13.94 21.83 7.07
C ASN A 239 15.01 20.83 6.60
N ARG A 240 14.74 19.98 5.61
CA ARG A 240 15.69 18.94 5.19
C ARG A 240 15.89 18.93 3.67
N PRO A 241 17.15 18.88 3.20
CA PRO A 241 17.44 18.55 1.80
C PRO A 241 16.94 17.13 1.50
N ALA A 242 16.45 16.90 0.29
CA ALA A 242 15.89 15.60 -0.13
C ALA A 242 16.82 14.40 0.15
N GLN A 243 18.13 14.60 0.09
CA GLN A 243 19.14 13.57 0.36
C GLN A 243 19.37 13.26 1.84
N ALA A 244 18.98 14.14 2.76
CA ALA A 244 19.12 13.87 4.20
C ALA A 244 18.24 12.69 4.65
N PHE A 245 17.24 12.36 3.88
CA PHE A 245 16.36 11.22 4.11
C PHE A 245 17.06 9.86 4.09
N LEU A 246 18.09 9.71 3.26
CA LEU A 246 18.80 8.44 3.07
C LEU A 246 19.88 8.18 4.13
N TYR A 247 20.36 9.22 4.80
CA TYR A 247 21.55 9.15 5.66
C TYR A 247 21.31 9.60 7.10
N ASP A 248 20.17 10.15 7.38
CA ASP A 248 19.79 10.54 8.73
C ASP A 248 19.02 9.38 9.39
N PRO A 249 19.40 8.91 10.59
CA PRO A 249 18.67 7.83 11.28
C PRO A 249 17.22 8.19 11.64
N TRP A 250 16.75 9.40 11.37
CA TRP A 250 15.39 9.81 11.59
C TRP A 250 14.61 10.00 10.26
N PRO A 251 13.43 9.42 10.13
CA PRO A 251 12.88 8.31 10.92
C PRO A 251 13.60 7.00 10.59
N PRO A 252 13.63 6.04 11.51
CA PRO A 252 14.21 4.73 11.22
C PRO A 252 13.42 4.07 10.08
N THR A 253 14.12 3.29 9.26
CA THR A 253 13.55 2.70 8.04
C THR A 253 12.32 1.84 8.31
N TRP A 254 12.31 1.09 9.42
CA TRP A 254 11.15 0.29 9.81
C TRP A 254 9.90 1.15 10.08
N TYR A 255 10.08 2.39 10.53
CA TYR A 255 8.96 3.31 10.75
C TYR A 255 8.48 3.91 9.43
N TRP A 256 9.41 4.31 8.57
CA TRP A 256 9.12 4.88 7.28
C TRP A 256 8.36 3.88 6.39
N GLU A 257 8.98 2.74 6.10
CA GLU A 257 8.40 1.69 5.27
C GLU A 257 7.21 1.00 5.97
N GLY A 258 7.32 0.75 7.27
CA GLY A 258 6.26 0.14 8.04
C GLY A 258 4.98 0.96 8.08
N GLN A 259 5.07 2.30 8.15
CA GLN A 259 3.90 3.15 8.08
C GLN A 259 3.26 3.11 6.69
N ALA A 260 4.06 3.15 5.62
CA ALA A 260 3.54 3.05 4.27
C ALA A 260 2.86 1.68 4.03
N HIS A 261 3.49 0.61 4.51
CA HIS A 261 2.97 -0.75 4.38
C HIS A 261 1.71 -1.01 5.23
N PHE A 262 1.62 -0.46 6.44
CA PHE A 262 0.39 -0.46 7.22
C PHE A 262 -0.72 0.33 6.52
N SER A 263 -0.39 1.55 6.06
CA SER A 263 -1.35 2.48 5.46
C SER A 263 -1.99 1.93 4.18
N GLN A 264 -1.21 1.25 3.34
CA GLN A 264 -1.73 0.63 2.12
C GLN A 264 -2.86 -0.36 2.42
N HIS A 265 -2.70 -1.18 3.46
CA HIS A 265 -3.73 -2.15 3.84
C HIS A 265 -4.91 -1.49 4.55
N ALA A 266 -4.64 -0.59 5.49
CA ALA A 266 -5.66 0.12 6.24
C ALA A 266 -6.54 1.00 5.34
N ALA A 267 -5.95 1.59 4.28
CA ALA A 267 -6.67 2.42 3.34
C ALA A 267 -7.46 1.59 2.31
N ILE A 268 -6.80 0.66 1.62
CA ILE A 268 -7.44 -0.09 0.53
C ILE A 268 -8.54 -1.04 1.04
N TYR A 269 -8.35 -1.63 2.22
CA TYR A 269 -9.30 -2.59 2.79
C TYR A 269 -10.11 -2.00 3.96
N PHE A 270 -10.32 -0.69 3.98
CA PHE A 270 -11.03 -0.01 5.06
C PHE A 270 -12.50 -0.45 5.20
N GLU A 271 -13.14 -0.91 4.13
CA GLU A 271 -14.55 -1.32 4.15
C GLU A 271 -14.78 -2.69 4.81
N SER A 272 -13.77 -3.58 4.82
CA SER A 272 -13.90 -4.95 5.31
C SER A 272 -12.71 -5.36 6.19
N TYR A 273 -13.00 -5.62 7.45
CA TYR A 273 -11.99 -6.15 8.39
C TYR A 273 -11.44 -7.51 7.95
N GLU A 274 -12.29 -8.37 7.38
CA GLU A 274 -11.86 -9.66 6.85
C GLU A 274 -10.85 -9.48 5.70
N SER A 275 -11.13 -8.56 4.77
CA SER A 275 -10.21 -8.26 3.66
C SER A 275 -8.90 -7.66 4.16
N TYR A 276 -8.96 -6.78 5.16
CA TYR A 276 -7.78 -6.23 5.83
C TYR A 276 -6.93 -7.35 6.47
N MET A 277 -7.56 -8.26 7.22
CA MET A 277 -6.86 -9.39 7.85
C MET A 277 -6.27 -10.38 6.84
N ASN A 278 -6.93 -10.59 5.71
CA ASN A 278 -6.42 -11.42 4.64
C ASN A 278 -5.18 -10.81 3.98
N ALA A 279 -5.22 -9.50 3.67
CA ALA A 279 -4.06 -8.78 3.14
C ALA A 279 -2.87 -8.81 4.12
N ARG A 280 -3.12 -8.47 5.39
CA ARG A 280 -2.13 -8.52 6.47
C ARG A 280 -1.49 -9.90 6.60
N ARG A 281 -2.27 -10.97 6.55
CA ARG A 281 -1.78 -12.35 6.63
C ARG A 281 -0.93 -12.73 5.43
N ASN A 282 -1.32 -12.33 4.24
CA ASN A 282 -0.60 -12.67 3.02
C ASN A 282 0.77 -12.02 2.96
N THR A 283 0.89 -10.78 3.37
CA THR A 283 2.18 -10.07 3.39
C THR A 283 3.11 -10.57 4.49
N SER A 284 2.58 -11.01 5.63
CA SER A 284 3.40 -11.47 6.76
C SER A 284 3.84 -12.94 6.66
N GLN A 285 3.49 -13.66 5.59
CA GLN A 285 3.77 -15.11 5.48
C GLN A 285 5.25 -15.45 5.55
N ASP A 286 6.11 -14.62 4.95
CA ASP A 286 7.55 -14.88 4.89
C ASP A 286 8.21 -14.75 6.25
N LEU A 287 7.73 -13.85 7.11
CA LEU A 287 8.18 -13.76 8.49
C LEU A 287 7.87 -15.04 9.27
N TYR A 288 6.64 -15.54 9.19
CA TYR A 288 6.21 -16.72 9.93
C TYR A 288 6.88 -18.02 9.45
N ARG A 289 7.31 -18.08 8.20
CA ARG A 289 8.01 -19.25 7.66
C ARG A 289 9.49 -19.27 8.00
N ASN A 290 10.05 -18.16 8.48
CA ASN A 290 11.45 -18.08 8.80
C ASN A 290 11.72 -18.51 10.24
N SER A 291 12.50 -19.58 10.42
CA SER A 291 12.88 -20.09 11.74
C SER A 291 13.72 -19.12 12.59
N ALA A 292 14.35 -18.13 11.96
CA ALA A 292 15.06 -17.06 12.65
C ALA A 292 14.11 -15.99 13.21
N PHE A 293 12.82 -15.99 12.85
CA PHE A 293 11.84 -15.05 13.36
C PHE A 293 11.49 -15.36 14.82
N ASN A 294 12.19 -14.75 15.74
CA ASN A 294 12.04 -14.90 17.18
C ASN A 294 12.26 -13.55 17.89
N SER A 295 12.00 -13.51 19.20
CA SER A 295 12.06 -12.28 19.98
C SER A 295 13.46 -11.65 20.03
N GLU A 296 14.53 -12.44 20.02
CA GLU A 296 15.90 -11.94 19.98
C GLU A 296 16.20 -11.28 18.63
N HIS A 297 15.79 -11.91 17.53
CA HIS A 297 15.97 -11.37 16.19
C HIS A 297 15.19 -10.06 16.00
N ILE A 298 13.93 -10.02 16.44
CA ILE A 298 13.09 -8.82 16.40
C ILE A 298 13.75 -7.68 17.19
N ARG A 299 14.26 -7.95 18.39
CA ARG A 299 14.95 -6.96 19.22
C ARG A 299 16.19 -6.43 18.53
N LYS A 300 17.04 -7.30 17.99
CA LYS A 300 18.23 -6.90 17.23
C LYS A 300 17.86 -6.03 16.04
N TYR A 301 16.82 -6.39 15.29
CA TYR A 301 16.35 -5.60 14.18
C TYR A 301 16.00 -4.16 14.58
N PHE A 302 15.17 -3.97 15.60
CA PHE A 302 14.78 -2.62 16.04
C PHE A 302 15.91 -1.80 16.67
N VAL A 303 16.90 -2.45 17.28
CA VAL A 303 18.07 -1.75 17.85
C VAL A 303 19.06 -1.33 16.77
N PHE A 304 19.34 -2.21 15.83
CA PHE A 304 20.40 -1.99 14.84
C PHE A 304 19.92 -1.43 13.51
N ASN A 305 18.66 -1.43 13.21
CA ASN A 305 18.02 -0.89 11.98
C ASN A 305 18.97 -0.10 11.04
N ALA A 306 20.13 -0.72 10.71
CA ALA A 306 21.20 -0.07 10.01
C ALA A 306 20.97 -0.09 8.50
N PRO A 307 21.20 1.03 7.77
CA PRO A 307 21.03 1.10 6.32
C PRO A 307 21.86 0.07 5.54
N GLU A 308 23.03 -0.32 6.05
CA GLU A 308 23.90 -1.35 5.46
C GLU A 308 23.23 -2.73 5.39
N ASP A 309 22.26 -3.01 6.22
CA ASP A 309 21.48 -4.26 6.21
C ASP A 309 20.46 -4.34 5.07
N TRP A 310 20.26 -3.27 4.35
CA TRP A 310 19.33 -3.22 3.21
C TRP A 310 19.65 -4.22 2.11
N GLN A 311 20.90 -4.63 1.97
CA GLN A 311 21.32 -5.57 0.93
C GLN A 311 20.99 -7.02 1.26
N ASN A 312 20.67 -7.32 2.50
CA ASN A 312 20.21 -8.64 2.90
C ASN A 312 18.69 -8.73 2.63
N ASN A 313 18.28 -9.56 1.67
CA ASN A 313 16.88 -9.67 1.24
C ASN A 313 15.91 -9.93 2.41
N TYR A 314 16.31 -10.70 3.40
CA TYR A 314 15.49 -10.99 4.57
C TYR A 314 15.27 -9.73 5.43
N GLN A 315 16.32 -8.99 5.72
CA GLN A 315 16.23 -7.78 6.54
C GLN A 315 15.52 -6.65 5.82
N ARG A 316 15.66 -6.56 4.50
CA ARG A 316 14.91 -5.59 3.69
C ARG A 316 13.40 -5.75 3.85
N TRP A 317 12.89 -6.98 3.78
CA TRP A 317 11.44 -7.21 3.92
C TRP A 317 10.95 -7.04 5.36
N GLN A 318 11.80 -7.22 6.37
CA GLN A 318 11.42 -6.97 7.75
C GLN A 318 11.01 -5.52 8.03
N GLN A 319 11.63 -4.55 7.39
CA GLN A 319 11.24 -3.15 7.56
C GLN A 319 9.80 -2.88 7.09
N TYR A 320 9.32 -3.61 6.08
CA TYR A 320 7.93 -3.55 5.64
C TYR A 320 7.01 -4.29 6.61
N ASP A 321 7.24 -5.56 6.83
CA ASP A 321 6.32 -6.43 7.56
C ASP A 321 6.35 -6.19 9.06
N LEU A 322 7.54 -6.22 9.70
CA LEU A 322 7.69 -5.91 11.12
C LEU A 322 7.37 -4.45 11.43
N GLY A 323 7.82 -3.55 10.56
CA GLY A 323 7.51 -2.14 10.68
C GLY A 323 6.01 -1.89 10.65
N ALA A 324 5.29 -2.53 9.69
CA ALA A 324 3.83 -2.43 9.60
C ALA A 324 3.13 -2.98 10.83
N MET A 325 3.58 -4.12 11.38
CA MET A 325 3.03 -4.70 12.62
C MET A 325 3.22 -3.73 13.80
N PHE A 326 4.38 -3.08 13.89
CA PHE A 326 4.61 -2.13 14.96
C PHE A 326 3.80 -0.85 14.79
N VAL A 327 3.69 -0.31 13.58
CA VAL A 327 2.82 0.84 13.28
C VAL A 327 1.34 0.50 13.50
N GLU A 328 0.93 -0.75 13.25
CA GLU A 328 -0.41 -1.24 13.61
C GLU A 328 -0.67 -1.14 15.12
N VAL A 329 0.30 -1.53 15.96
CA VAL A 329 0.21 -1.35 17.42
C VAL A 329 0.07 0.12 17.78
N LEU A 330 0.90 0.99 17.24
CA LEU A 330 0.85 2.43 17.49
C LEU A 330 -0.50 3.04 17.10
N THR A 331 -1.02 2.61 15.94
CA THR A 331 -2.34 3.03 15.46
C THR A 331 -3.47 2.47 16.33
N ALA A 332 -3.35 1.25 16.82
CA ALA A 332 -4.32 0.67 17.76
C ALA A 332 -4.40 1.47 19.05
N ILE A 333 -3.26 1.94 19.57
CA ILE A 333 -3.20 2.74 20.79
C ILE A 333 -3.80 4.15 20.55
N LYS A 334 -3.26 4.93 19.61
CA LYS A 334 -3.57 6.37 19.47
C LYS A 334 -4.18 6.82 18.14
N GLY A 335 -4.42 5.88 17.21
CA GLY A 335 -4.96 6.18 15.87
C GLY A 335 -3.91 6.61 14.85
N PRO A 336 -4.30 6.75 13.58
CA PRO A 336 -3.36 7.02 12.49
C PRO A 336 -2.72 8.42 12.58
N ASP A 337 -3.40 9.41 13.13
CA ASP A 337 -2.87 10.76 13.29
C ASP A 337 -1.61 10.80 14.17
N ALA A 338 -1.56 9.97 15.21
CA ALA A 338 -0.40 9.89 16.09
C ALA A 338 0.85 9.43 15.33
N THR A 339 0.71 8.52 14.37
CA THR A 339 1.83 8.09 13.53
C THR A 339 2.36 9.22 12.64
N MET A 340 1.50 10.10 12.15
CA MET A 340 1.94 11.27 11.37
C MET A 340 2.47 12.41 12.25
N GLN A 341 2.07 12.50 13.51
CA GLN A 341 2.62 13.48 14.44
C GLN A 341 4.13 13.32 14.64
N MET A 342 4.64 12.09 14.57
CA MET A 342 6.08 11.80 14.59
C MET A 342 6.83 12.56 13.49
N TRP A 343 6.30 12.56 12.26
CA TRP A 343 6.91 13.28 11.11
C TRP A 343 6.88 14.79 11.30
N LYS A 344 5.81 15.31 11.91
CA LYS A 344 5.71 16.72 12.22
C LYS A 344 6.75 17.16 13.24
N LEU A 345 7.00 16.36 14.27
CA LEU A 345 8.04 16.62 15.26
C LEU A 345 9.45 16.55 14.64
N ALA A 346 9.69 15.60 13.72
CA ALA A 346 10.95 15.53 12.98
C ALA A 346 11.23 16.80 12.18
N LYS A 347 10.21 17.41 11.58
CA LYS A 347 10.33 18.71 10.90
C LYS A 347 10.88 19.80 11.80
N ASP A 348 10.52 19.76 13.08
CA ASP A 348 10.95 20.71 14.09
C ASP A 348 12.33 20.34 14.69
N GLY A 349 12.97 19.27 14.19
CA GLY A 349 14.31 18.83 14.59
C GLY A 349 14.33 17.91 15.82
N ILE A 350 13.15 17.47 16.29
CA ILE A 350 13.03 16.56 17.43
C ILE A 350 13.54 15.16 17.00
N LYS A 351 14.37 14.52 17.79
CA LYS A 351 14.86 13.17 17.53
C LYS A 351 13.75 12.13 17.64
N PHE A 352 13.94 10.98 16.98
CA PHE A 352 12.90 9.95 16.90
C PHE A 352 12.47 9.46 18.30
N GLU A 353 13.42 9.17 19.18
CA GLU A 353 13.13 8.67 20.53
C GLU A 353 12.33 9.71 21.34
N GLU A 354 12.73 10.96 21.30
CA GLU A 354 12.04 12.07 22.00
C GLU A 354 10.65 12.31 21.40
N ALA A 355 10.51 12.25 20.08
CA ALA A 355 9.24 12.33 19.41
C ALA A 355 8.32 11.18 19.81
N PHE A 356 8.87 9.96 19.91
CA PHE A 356 8.15 8.77 20.33
C PHE A 356 7.62 8.91 21.77
N GLU A 357 8.47 9.31 22.72
CA GLU A 357 8.07 9.57 24.10
C GLU A 357 7.03 10.70 24.22
N THR A 358 7.08 11.69 23.31
CA THR A 358 6.11 12.79 23.29
C THR A 358 4.74 12.33 22.78
N VAL A 359 4.72 11.43 21.82
CA VAL A 359 3.47 11.02 21.16
C VAL A 359 2.84 9.84 21.89
N TYR A 360 3.62 8.90 22.40
CA TYR A 360 3.14 7.64 22.97
C TYR A 360 3.40 7.49 24.45
#